data_41b9eb0eca5696f905264001ae134ab0
#
_entry.id   41b9eb0eca5696f905264001ae134ab0
#
_cell.length_a   1.000
_cell.length_b   1.000
_cell.length_c   1.000
_cell.angle_alpha   90.00
_cell.angle_beta   90.00
_cell.angle_gamma   90.00
#
_symmetry.space_group_name_H-M   'P 1'
#
loop_
_entity.id
_entity.type
_entity.pdbx_description
1 polymer ?
#
loop_
_entity_poly.entity_id
_entity_poly.type
_entity_poly.pdbx_seq_one_letter_code
_entity_poly.pdbx_strand_id
1 'polypeptide(L)' 'MSIFIREMKMPLTIRAFTVPDANGDYNIYINNDLSEEAKEKSLNHEKKHIEENDFGSLDLARVIEGSF' A
#
# COMPACT_ATOMS: atom_id res chain seq x y z
N MET A 1 -10.24 10.98 -6.99
CA MET A 1 -9.43 9.89 -6.46
C MET A 1 -9.74 9.70 -4.99
N SER A 2 -10.04 8.48 -4.63
CA SER A 2 -10.31 8.14 -3.23
C SER A 2 -9.34 7.06 -2.78
N ILE A 3 -8.98 7.11 -1.51
CA ILE A 3 -8.10 6.13 -0.91
C ILE A 3 -8.87 5.42 0.17
N PHE A 4 -9.00 4.12 0.05
CA PHE A 4 -9.69 3.28 1.02
C PHE A 4 -8.65 2.48 1.78
N ILE A 5 -8.71 2.55 3.09
CA ILE A 5 -7.75 1.88 3.96
C ILE A 5 -8.44 0.73 4.65
N ARG A 6 -7.86 -0.47 4.51
CA ARG A 6 -8.41 -1.68 5.10
C ARG A 6 -7.31 -2.41 5.85
N GLU A 7 -7.70 -3.03 6.94
CA GLU A 7 -6.78 -3.89 7.70
C GLU A 7 -7.23 -5.32 7.50
N MET A 8 -6.26 -6.20 7.33
CA MET A 8 -6.57 -7.62 7.20
C MET A 8 -5.39 -8.43 7.67
N LYS A 9 -5.63 -9.69 7.98
CA LYS A 9 -4.57 -10.58 8.40
C LYS A 9 -3.73 -10.97 7.19
N MET A 10 -2.43 -10.90 7.35
CA MET A 10 -1.48 -11.24 6.30
C MET A 10 -0.30 -11.99 6.90
N PRO A 11 0.48 -12.71 6.08
CA PRO A 11 1.76 -13.24 6.55
C PRO A 11 2.64 -12.10 7.10
N LEU A 12 3.43 -12.41 8.10
CA LEU A 12 4.27 -11.39 8.75
C LEU A 12 5.29 -10.75 7.82
N THR A 13 5.56 -11.37 6.70
CA THR A 13 6.49 -10.83 5.72
C THR A 13 5.87 -9.68 4.91
N ILE A 14 4.56 -9.50 5.00
CA ILE A 14 3.86 -8.46 4.25
C ILE A 14 3.35 -7.42 5.24
N ARG A 15 3.74 -6.17 5.05
CA ARG A 15 3.30 -5.10 5.91
C ARG A 15 2.06 -4.41 5.37
N ALA A 16 2.10 -4.05 4.09
CA ALA A 16 1.00 -3.37 3.44
C ALA A 16 1.20 -3.44 1.94
N PHE A 17 0.11 -3.24 1.21
CA PHE A 17 0.21 -3.11 -0.25
C PHE A 17 -0.98 -2.30 -0.75
N THR A 18 -0.84 -1.75 -1.94
CA THR A 18 -1.87 -0.92 -2.57
C THR A 18 -2.35 -1.59 -3.84
N VAL A 19 -3.66 -1.61 -4.02
CA VAL A 19 -4.29 -2.12 -5.23
C VAL A 19 -5.01 -0.97 -5.91
N PRO A 20 -4.53 -0.52 -7.08
CA PRO A 20 -5.23 0.51 -7.85
C PRO A 20 -6.55 -0.04 -8.38
N ASP A 21 -7.54 0.83 -8.44
CA ASP A 21 -8.87 0.50 -8.91
C ASP A 21 -9.06 1.05 -10.32
N ALA A 22 -9.90 0.40 -11.10
CA ALA A 22 -10.22 0.86 -12.45
C ALA A 22 -10.87 2.24 -12.46
N ASN A 23 -11.49 2.64 -11.35
CA ASN A 23 -12.14 3.93 -11.23
C ASN A 23 -11.18 5.07 -10.84
N GLY A 24 -9.90 4.78 -10.74
CA GLY A 24 -8.93 5.77 -10.32
C GLY A 24 -8.78 5.88 -8.81
N ASP A 25 -9.36 4.96 -8.07
CA ASP A 25 -9.23 4.91 -6.63
C ASP A 25 -8.13 3.95 -6.23
N TYR A 26 -7.75 3.99 -4.96
CA TYR A 26 -6.72 3.12 -4.42
C TYR A 26 -7.20 2.44 -3.17
N ASN A 27 -6.91 1.15 -3.06
CA ASN A 27 -7.20 0.38 -1.86
C ASN A 27 -5.88 0.02 -1.20
N ILE A 28 -5.68 0.46 0.03
CA ILE A 28 -4.48 0.16 0.79
C ILE A 28 -4.84 -0.91 1.83
N TYR A 29 -4.14 -2.02 1.77
CA TYR A 29 -4.34 -3.12 2.71
C TYR A 29 -3.16 -3.14 3.67
N ILE A 30 -3.46 -3.14 4.95
CA ILE A 30 -2.45 -3.10 6.00
C ILE A 30 -2.57 -4.35 6.85
N ASN A 31 -1.43 -4.96 7.17
CA ASN A 31 -1.39 -6.13 8.03
C ASN A 31 -1.84 -5.74 9.43
N ASN A 32 -2.93 -6.31 9.91
CA ASN A 32 -3.48 -5.93 11.20
C ASN A 32 -2.68 -6.47 12.40
N ASP A 33 -1.69 -7.33 12.16
CA ASP A 33 -0.81 -7.84 13.20
C ASP A 33 0.32 -6.87 13.53
N LEU A 34 0.47 -5.79 12.76
CA LEU A 34 1.49 -4.80 13.04
C LEU A 34 1.10 -3.96 14.25
N SER A 35 2.12 -3.40 14.93
CA SER A 35 1.86 -2.41 15.97
C SER A 35 1.23 -1.17 15.34
N GLU A 36 0.60 -0.33 16.17
CA GLU A 36 -0.01 0.89 15.66
C GLU A 36 1.01 1.79 14.98
N GLU A 37 2.20 1.88 15.54
CA GLU A 37 3.27 2.66 14.94
C GLU A 37 3.67 2.11 13.58
N ALA A 38 3.81 0.79 13.48
CA ALA A 38 4.18 0.16 12.22
C ALA A 38 3.09 0.31 11.17
N LYS A 39 1.83 0.25 11.58
CA LYS A 39 0.71 0.48 10.67
C LYS A 39 0.76 1.89 10.09
N GLU A 40 1.02 2.87 10.94
CA GLU A 40 1.10 4.25 10.50
C GLU A 40 2.24 4.45 9.52
N LYS A 41 3.39 3.90 9.81
CA LYS A 41 4.54 4.00 8.90
C LYS A 41 4.27 3.34 7.56
N SER A 42 3.66 2.17 7.60
CA SER A 42 3.33 1.45 6.37
C SER A 42 2.30 2.22 5.55
N LEU A 43 1.30 2.80 6.20
CA LEU A 43 0.29 3.60 5.52
C LEU A 43 0.93 4.82 4.85
N ASN A 44 1.80 5.51 5.56
CA ASN A 44 2.47 6.69 5.00
C ASN A 44 3.34 6.32 3.81
N HIS A 45 3.98 5.17 3.87
CA HIS A 45 4.80 4.68 2.78
C HIS A 45 3.94 4.43 1.52
N GLU A 46 2.79 3.78 1.69
CA GLU A 46 1.90 3.53 0.56
C GLU A 46 1.31 4.81 0.00
N LYS A 47 0.93 5.74 0.86
CA LYS A 47 0.42 7.04 0.41
C LYS A 47 1.46 7.79 -0.40
N LYS A 48 2.72 7.68 0.00
CA LYS A 48 3.79 8.35 -0.72
C LYS A 48 3.92 7.79 -2.14
N HIS A 49 3.80 6.49 -2.31
CA HIS A 49 3.81 5.88 -3.63
C HIS A 49 2.68 6.43 -4.49
N ILE A 50 1.50 6.59 -3.92
CA ILE A 50 0.36 7.13 -4.64
C ILE A 50 0.62 8.57 -5.05
N GLU A 51 1.14 9.37 -4.14
CA GLU A 51 1.43 10.78 -4.41
C GLU A 51 2.48 10.94 -5.50
N GLU A 52 3.44 10.04 -5.54
CA GLU A 52 4.49 10.08 -6.55
C GLU A 52 4.06 9.43 -7.85
N ASN A 53 2.83 8.93 -7.90
CA ASN A 53 2.26 8.31 -9.08
C ASN A 53 3.08 7.11 -9.57
N ASP A 54 3.67 6.38 -8.63
CA ASP A 54 4.52 5.24 -8.98
C ASP A 54 3.77 4.16 -9.73
N PHE A 55 2.48 4.04 -9.47
CA PHE A 55 1.68 2.99 -10.08
C PHE A 55 1.34 3.26 -11.53
N GLY A 56 1.52 4.49 -11.98
CA GLY A 56 1.25 4.85 -13.36
C GLY A 56 2.39 4.56 -14.31
N SER A 57 3.54 4.20 -13.79
CA SER A 57 4.73 4.03 -14.61
C SER A 57 4.84 2.65 -15.24
N LEU A 58 4.01 1.72 -14.86
CA LEU A 58 4.07 0.33 -15.33
C LEU A 58 5.37 -0.35 -14.96
N ASP A 59 6.05 0.15 -13.98
CA ASP A 59 7.32 -0.42 -13.55
C ASP A 59 7.03 -1.54 -12.55
N LEU A 60 6.98 -2.75 -13.05
CA LEU A 60 6.66 -3.90 -12.22
C LEU A 60 7.73 -4.15 -11.16
N ALA A 61 8.97 -3.86 -11.47
CA ALA A 61 10.05 -4.00 -10.52
C ALA A 61 9.83 -3.06 -9.34
N ARG A 62 9.36 -1.86 -9.63
CA ARG A 62 9.05 -0.91 -8.59
C ARG A 62 7.92 -1.40 -7.68
N VAL A 63 6.91 -2.00 -8.27
CA VAL A 63 5.82 -2.55 -7.49
C VAL A 63 6.33 -3.64 -6.56
N ILE A 64 7.22 -4.49 -7.04
CA ILE A 64 7.82 -5.53 -6.21
C ILE A 64 8.67 -4.92 -5.12
N GLU A 65 9.44 -3.90 -5.45
CA GLU A 65 10.27 -3.23 -4.46
C GLU A 65 9.44 -2.56 -3.39
N GLY A 66 8.26 -2.11 -3.75
CA GLY A 66 7.35 -1.50 -2.80
C GLY A 66 6.95 -2.44 -1.68
N SER A 67 7.29 -3.69 -1.79
CA SER A 67 7.01 -4.66 -0.73
C SER A 67 7.94 -4.52 0.46
N PHE A 68 8.79 -3.56 0.43
CA PHE A 68 9.74 -3.30 1.50
C PHE A 68 10.85 -4.33 1.52
#